data_cf7a06baabe33df1722e5439a81f9d7d
#
_entry.id   cf7a06baabe33df1722e5439a81f9d7d
#
_cell.length_a   1.000
_cell.length_b   1.000
_cell.length_c   1.000
_cell.angle_alpha   90.00
_cell.angle_beta   90.00
_cell.angle_gamma   90.00
#
_symmetry.space_group_name_H-M   'P 1'
#
loop_
_entity.id
_entity.type
_entity.pdbx_description
1 polymer ?
#
loop_
_entity_poly.entity_id
_entity_poly.type
_entity_poly.pdbx_seq_one_letter_code
_entity_poly.pdbx_strand_id
1 'polypeptide(L)'
;MSGSGNITVWINSPGGDCVAAAQIYNMLMDYHGDVTVKIDGIAASAASVIAMAGTKVLMSPTALMMIHNPLTVAIGDSEEMQKAIDMLSEVKESIINAYEIKTGLSRAKLSHLMDAETWMNANKAVELGFADGLMFKADGESAAAEDSFVFSRRAVTNSLMSKVKSHHTPSEPAKSAGTPISELEKRLALIKP
;
A
#
# COMPACT_ATOMS: atom_id res chain seq x y z
N MET A 1 11.28 -12.71 14.06
CA MET A 1 11.83 -11.55 14.82
C MET A 1 12.26 -12.02 16.22
N SER A 2 13.47 -11.66 16.65
CA SER A 2 14.00 -12.07 17.97
C SER A 2 13.82 -10.94 18.99
N GLY A 3 12.66 -10.84 19.59
CA GLY A 3 12.37 -9.90 20.67
C GLY A 3 11.07 -10.31 21.36
N SER A 4 10.97 -10.06 22.68
CA SER A 4 9.79 -10.38 23.48
C SER A 4 9.15 -9.14 24.14
N GLY A 5 9.68 -7.95 23.87
CA GLY A 5 9.13 -6.70 24.39
C GLY A 5 8.00 -6.16 23.49
N ASN A 6 7.09 -5.36 24.03
CA ASN A 6 6.06 -4.71 23.27
C ASN A 6 6.66 -3.73 22.24
N ILE A 7 6.12 -3.71 21.03
CA ILE A 7 6.56 -2.81 19.95
C ILE A 7 5.45 -1.88 19.51
N THR A 8 5.84 -0.72 19.00
CA THR A 8 4.91 0.21 18.34
C THR A 8 5.30 0.38 16.88
N VAL A 9 4.33 0.17 16.00
CA VAL A 9 4.46 0.38 14.55
C VAL A 9 3.67 1.63 14.17
N TRP A 10 4.35 2.65 13.65
CA TRP A 10 3.72 3.85 13.13
C TRP A 10 3.47 3.68 11.63
N ILE A 11 2.26 4.03 11.19
CA ILE A 11 1.86 3.93 9.78
C ILE A 11 1.37 5.28 9.27
N ASN A 12 2.04 5.74 8.21
CA ASN A 12 1.60 6.82 7.34
C ASN A 12 1.97 6.44 5.90
N SER A 13 1.08 5.69 5.22
CA SER A 13 1.37 5.11 3.92
C SER A 13 0.12 4.97 3.05
N PRO A 14 0.22 5.31 1.75
CA PRO A 14 -0.85 5.07 0.78
C PRO A 14 -0.97 3.59 0.35
N GLY A 15 -0.12 2.70 0.85
CA GLY A 15 -0.03 1.31 0.43
C GLY A 15 1.08 1.05 -0.57
N GLY A 16 0.94 0.00 -1.35
CA GLY A 16 1.94 -0.46 -2.33
C GLY A 16 1.74 -1.92 -2.70
N ASP A 17 2.81 -2.70 -2.64
CA ASP A 17 2.81 -4.12 -2.98
C ASP A 17 2.07 -4.97 -1.94
N CYS A 18 1.06 -5.74 -2.40
CA CYS A 18 0.22 -6.57 -1.54
C CYS A 18 0.99 -7.78 -0.96
N VAL A 19 1.96 -8.34 -1.71
CA VAL A 19 2.73 -9.51 -1.26
C VAL A 19 3.70 -9.09 -0.16
N ALA A 20 4.38 -7.95 -0.34
CA ALA A 20 5.24 -7.38 0.69
C ALA A 20 4.44 -7.03 1.96
N ALA A 21 3.23 -6.48 1.80
CA ALA A 21 2.36 -6.19 2.94
C ALA A 21 1.91 -7.46 3.67
N ALA A 22 1.57 -8.52 2.95
CA ALA A 22 1.21 -9.81 3.53
C ALA A 22 2.39 -10.41 4.33
N GLN A 23 3.61 -10.28 3.82
CA GLN A 23 4.80 -10.73 4.55
C GLN A 23 5.00 -9.93 5.85
N ILE A 24 4.89 -8.60 5.80
CA ILE A 24 5.00 -7.75 6.99
C ILE A 24 3.91 -8.10 8.00
N TYR A 25 2.65 -8.26 7.53
CA TYR A 25 1.53 -8.69 8.36
C TYR A 25 1.86 -9.99 9.10
N ASN A 26 2.31 -11.03 8.39
CA ASN A 26 2.64 -12.32 8.97
C ASN A 26 3.79 -12.22 9.98
N MET A 27 4.81 -11.42 9.68
CA MET A 27 5.94 -11.20 10.62
C MET A 27 5.49 -10.50 11.92
N LEU A 28 4.52 -9.60 11.83
CA LEU A 28 3.95 -8.93 13.01
C LEU A 28 3.01 -9.86 13.78
N MET A 29 2.25 -10.71 13.10
CA MET A 29 1.39 -11.73 13.72
C MET A 29 2.20 -12.81 14.45
N ASP A 30 3.40 -13.16 13.95
CA ASP A 30 4.32 -14.12 14.56
C ASP A 30 5.16 -13.50 15.69
N TYR A 31 4.98 -12.21 15.96
CA TYR A 31 5.75 -11.55 17.00
C TYR A 31 5.22 -11.90 18.40
N HIS A 32 6.12 -12.29 19.32
CA HIS A 32 5.74 -12.78 20.65
C HIS A 32 5.26 -11.72 21.65
N GLY A 33 5.56 -10.44 21.41
CA GLY A 33 5.11 -9.31 22.24
C GLY A 33 3.86 -8.63 21.66
N ASP A 34 3.29 -7.70 22.42
CA ASP A 34 2.20 -6.88 21.90
C ASP A 34 2.69 -5.95 20.79
N VAL A 35 1.89 -5.87 19.72
CA VAL A 35 2.11 -4.96 18.60
C VAL A 35 1.07 -3.85 18.66
N THR A 36 1.47 -2.65 19.07
CA THR A 36 0.61 -1.48 18.98
C THR A 36 0.83 -0.78 17.64
N VAL A 37 -0.18 -0.78 16.78
CA VAL A 37 -0.16 0.00 15.54
C VAL A 37 -0.75 1.38 15.81
N LYS A 38 -0.05 2.43 15.34
CA LYS A 38 -0.50 3.83 15.41
C LYS A 38 -0.55 4.44 14.02
N ILE A 39 -1.73 4.86 13.60
CA ILE A 39 -1.95 5.52 12.31
C ILE A 39 -2.09 7.01 12.58
N ASP A 40 -1.07 7.78 12.18
CA ASP A 40 -0.99 9.21 12.45
C ASP A 40 -1.32 10.10 11.24
N GLY A 41 -1.35 9.53 10.05
CA GLY A 41 -1.76 10.17 8.82
C GLY A 41 -2.72 9.30 8.02
N ILE A 42 -2.21 8.32 7.30
CA ILE A 42 -3.02 7.44 6.46
C ILE A 42 -2.53 5.99 6.52
N ALA A 43 -3.48 5.05 6.53
CA ALA A 43 -3.23 3.63 6.23
C ALA A 43 -4.16 3.21 5.09
N ALA A 44 -3.68 3.30 3.84
CA ALA A 44 -4.49 2.96 2.68
C ALA A 44 -4.01 1.70 1.98
N SER A 45 -4.95 0.95 1.37
CA SER A 45 -4.63 -0.21 0.53
C SER A 45 -3.77 -1.24 1.30
N ALA A 46 -2.63 -1.67 0.76
CA ALA A 46 -1.70 -2.60 1.39
C ALA A 46 -1.26 -2.19 2.82
N ALA A 47 -1.18 -0.88 3.13
CA ALA A 47 -0.84 -0.41 4.47
C ALA A 47 -1.95 -0.69 5.49
N SER A 48 -3.22 -0.72 5.07
CA SER A 48 -4.31 -1.10 5.96
C SER A 48 -4.26 -2.58 6.33
N VAL A 49 -3.78 -3.45 5.43
CA VAL A 49 -3.55 -4.87 5.73
C VAL A 49 -2.49 -5.03 6.81
N ILE A 50 -1.37 -4.32 6.71
CA ILE A 50 -0.31 -4.32 7.74
C ILE A 50 -0.88 -3.88 9.10
N ALA A 51 -1.75 -2.87 9.10
CA ALA A 51 -2.35 -2.36 10.33
C ALA A 51 -3.18 -3.44 11.07
N MET A 52 -3.79 -4.37 10.35
CA MET A 52 -4.59 -5.45 10.95
C MET A 52 -3.78 -6.43 11.79
N ALA A 53 -2.46 -6.46 11.64
CA ALA A 53 -1.59 -7.29 12.50
C ALA A 53 -1.41 -6.73 13.92
N GLY A 54 -1.88 -5.52 14.18
CA GLY A 54 -1.78 -4.93 15.51
C GLY A 54 -2.64 -5.64 16.55
N THR A 55 -2.04 -6.05 17.67
CA THR A 55 -2.78 -6.43 18.89
C THR A 55 -3.71 -5.28 19.28
N LYS A 56 -3.22 -4.06 19.12
CA LYS A 56 -3.98 -2.82 19.31
C LYS A 56 -3.71 -1.86 18.15
N VAL A 57 -4.79 -1.37 17.53
CA VAL A 57 -4.73 -0.39 16.43
C VAL A 57 -5.34 0.92 16.88
N LEU A 58 -4.56 1.98 16.90
CA LEU A 58 -4.98 3.32 17.29
C LEU A 58 -4.85 4.28 16.12
N MET A 59 -5.85 5.14 15.94
CA MET A 59 -5.83 6.18 14.90
C MET A 59 -5.81 7.58 15.50
N SER A 60 -5.01 8.48 14.91
CA SER A 60 -5.15 9.91 15.19
C SER A 60 -6.56 10.37 14.78
N PRO A 61 -7.17 11.34 15.48
CA PRO A 61 -8.48 11.87 15.11
C PRO A 61 -8.56 12.39 13.67
N THR A 62 -7.43 12.82 13.11
CA THR A 62 -7.32 13.33 11.74
C THR A 62 -6.83 12.27 10.73
N ALA A 63 -6.52 11.05 11.17
CA ALA A 63 -6.03 9.98 10.32
C ALA A 63 -7.15 9.36 9.48
N LEU A 64 -6.75 8.81 8.35
CA LEU A 64 -7.64 8.09 7.42
C LEU A 64 -7.19 6.65 7.25
N MET A 65 -8.15 5.79 7.00
CA MET A 65 -7.93 4.43 6.50
C MET A 65 -8.71 4.22 5.21
N MET A 66 -8.14 3.46 4.27
CA MET A 66 -8.83 3.12 3.03
C MET A 66 -8.59 1.66 2.67
N ILE A 67 -9.66 1.00 2.27
CA ILE A 67 -9.64 -0.36 1.75
C ILE A 67 -10.26 -0.41 0.36
N HIS A 68 -9.67 -1.18 -0.52
CA HIS A 68 -10.14 -1.38 -1.89
C HIS A 68 -9.69 -2.73 -2.45
N ASN A 69 -10.22 -3.10 -3.61
CA ASN A 69 -9.76 -4.28 -4.33
C ASN A 69 -8.30 -4.15 -4.77
N PRO A 70 -7.53 -5.25 -4.78
CA PRO A 70 -6.19 -5.24 -5.35
C PRO A 70 -6.24 -4.86 -6.84
N LEU A 71 -5.17 -4.26 -7.32
CA LEU A 71 -5.05 -3.87 -8.72
C LEU A 71 -3.69 -4.27 -9.27
N THR A 72 -3.65 -4.55 -10.55
CA THR A 72 -2.41 -4.83 -11.29
C THR A 72 -2.44 -4.22 -12.66
N VAL A 73 -1.32 -4.24 -13.36
CA VAL A 73 -1.21 -3.96 -14.79
C VAL A 73 -0.81 -5.26 -15.47
N ALA A 74 -1.61 -5.71 -16.43
CA ALA A 74 -1.34 -6.88 -17.23
C ALA A 74 -1.25 -6.50 -18.71
N ILE A 75 -0.37 -7.14 -19.44
CA ILE A 75 -0.16 -6.96 -20.89
C ILE A 75 -0.02 -8.34 -21.51
N GLY A 76 -0.79 -8.62 -22.53
CA GLY A 76 -0.78 -9.91 -23.21
C GLY A 76 -2.07 -10.15 -23.98
N ASP A 77 -2.31 -11.40 -24.33
CA ASP A 77 -3.53 -11.85 -24.97
C ASP A 77 -4.67 -12.10 -23.94
N SER A 78 -5.79 -12.66 -24.40
CA SER A 78 -6.96 -12.92 -23.55
C SER A 78 -6.67 -13.91 -22.44
N GLU A 79 -5.76 -14.87 -22.66
CA GLU A 79 -5.39 -15.86 -21.67
C GLU A 79 -4.57 -15.23 -20.54
N GLU A 80 -3.63 -14.35 -20.87
CA GLU A 80 -2.85 -13.58 -19.88
C GLU A 80 -3.74 -12.63 -19.06
N MET A 81 -4.74 -12.02 -19.70
CA MET A 81 -5.72 -11.20 -18.99
C MET A 81 -6.53 -12.04 -18.00
N GLN A 82 -6.99 -13.25 -18.39
CA GLN A 82 -7.73 -14.12 -17.50
C GLN A 82 -6.87 -14.57 -16.31
N LYS A 83 -5.62 -14.94 -16.51
CA LYS A 83 -4.68 -15.26 -15.42
C LYS A 83 -4.52 -14.11 -14.43
N ALA A 84 -4.46 -12.88 -14.92
CA ALA A 84 -4.37 -11.69 -14.07
C ALA A 84 -5.65 -11.48 -13.25
N ILE A 85 -6.83 -11.72 -13.82
CA ILE A 85 -8.11 -11.66 -13.12
C ILE A 85 -8.19 -12.72 -12.02
N ASP A 86 -7.81 -13.96 -12.33
CA ASP A 86 -7.81 -15.06 -11.38
C ASP A 86 -6.84 -14.78 -10.21
N MET A 87 -5.63 -14.30 -10.50
CA MET A 87 -4.66 -13.88 -9.49
C MET A 87 -5.21 -12.77 -8.58
N LEU A 88 -5.85 -11.74 -9.15
CA LEU A 88 -6.43 -10.66 -8.36
C LEU A 88 -7.54 -11.14 -7.44
N SER A 89 -8.31 -12.14 -7.87
CA SER A 89 -9.35 -12.77 -7.04
C SER A 89 -8.74 -13.46 -5.82
N GLU A 90 -7.68 -14.24 -5.99
CA GLU A 90 -6.98 -14.90 -4.89
C GLU A 90 -6.33 -13.88 -3.93
N VAL A 91 -5.72 -12.81 -4.47
CA VAL A 91 -5.16 -11.73 -3.65
C VAL A 91 -6.26 -11.03 -2.85
N LYS A 92 -7.43 -10.79 -3.43
CA LYS A 92 -8.58 -10.21 -2.72
C LYS A 92 -9.01 -11.09 -1.55
N GLU A 93 -9.17 -12.40 -1.77
CA GLU A 93 -9.54 -13.35 -0.72
C GLU A 93 -8.50 -13.39 0.42
N SER A 94 -7.21 -13.34 0.07
CA SER A 94 -6.12 -13.26 1.06
C SER A 94 -6.20 -11.98 1.91
N ILE A 95 -6.48 -10.84 1.30
CA ILE A 95 -6.66 -9.57 2.02
C ILE A 95 -7.88 -9.63 2.95
N ILE A 96 -9.00 -10.20 2.48
CA ILE A 96 -10.22 -10.36 3.27
C ILE A 96 -9.95 -11.18 4.54
N ASN A 97 -9.08 -12.19 4.50
CA ASN A 97 -8.71 -12.97 5.69
C ASN A 97 -8.15 -12.07 6.80
N ALA A 98 -7.24 -11.16 6.47
CA ALA A 98 -6.65 -10.24 7.45
C ALA A 98 -7.71 -9.29 8.05
N TYR A 99 -8.60 -8.77 7.22
CA TYR A 99 -9.69 -7.90 7.70
C TYR A 99 -10.71 -8.66 8.54
N GLU A 100 -11.09 -9.88 8.14
CA GLU A 100 -12.04 -10.72 8.87
C GLU A 100 -11.53 -11.07 10.28
N ILE A 101 -10.26 -11.47 10.38
CA ILE A 101 -9.61 -11.78 11.67
C ILE A 101 -9.65 -10.57 12.62
N LYS A 102 -9.37 -9.37 12.12
CA LYS A 102 -9.31 -8.17 12.94
C LYS A 102 -10.70 -7.62 13.28
N THR A 103 -11.59 -7.54 12.28
CA THR A 103 -12.86 -6.82 12.42
C THR A 103 -14.02 -7.70 12.89
N GLY A 104 -13.96 -9.01 12.64
CA GLY A 104 -15.09 -9.93 12.83
C GLY A 104 -16.26 -9.72 11.85
N LEU A 105 -16.10 -8.84 10.84
CA LEU A 105 -17.14 -8.63 9.83
C LEU A 105 -17.20 -9.84 8.87
N SER A 106 -18.38 -10.09 8.32
CA SER A 106 -18.54 -11.14 7.32
C SER A 106 -17.77 -10.85 6.03
N ARG A 107 -17.27 -11.89 5.37
CA ARG A 107 -16.55 -11.79 4.08
C ARG A 107 -17.34 -11.03 3.02
N ALA A 108 -18.66 -11.26 2.94
CA ALA A 108 -19.54 -10.54 2.02
C ALA A 108 -19.56 -9.02 2.31
N LYS A 109 -19.59 -8.62 3.59
CA LYS A 109 -19.53 -7.20 3.97
C LYS A 109 -18.17 -6.59 3.65
N LEU A 110 -17.09 -7.31 3.92
CA LEU A 110 -15.73 -6.87 3.61
C LEU A 110 -15.50 -6.74 2.10
N SER A 111 -15.95 -7.73 1.32
CA SER A 111 -15.89 -7.66 -0.14
C SER A 111 -16.65 -6.44 -0.67
N HIS A 112 -17.86 -6.17 -0.18
CA HIS A 112 -18.64 -5.00 -0.57
C HIS A 112 -17.93 -3.67 -0.22
N LEU A 113 -17.32 -3.58 0.95
CA LEU A 113 -16.55 -2.39 1.36
C LEU A 113 -15.32 -2.18 0.46
N MET A 114 -14.64 -3.25 0.07
CA MET A 114 -13.50 -3.20 -0.86
C MET A 114 -13.95 -2.82 -2.28
N ASP A 115 -15.06 -3.39 -2.77
CA ASP A 115 -15.63 -3.05 -4.08
C ASP A 115 -16.00 -1.57 -4.19
N ALA A 116 -16.48 -1.00 -3.08
CA ALA A 116 -16.85 0.41 -2.99
C ALA A 116 -15.66 1.37 -2.79
N GLU A 117 -14.42 0.86 -2.64
CA GLU A 117 -13.27 1.68 -2.23
C GLU A 117 -13.62 2.53 -1.00
N THR A 118 -13.71 1.87 0.14
CA THR A 118 -14.20 2.52 1.36
C THR A 118 -13.11 3.32 2.06
N TRP A 119 -13.39 4.60 2.22
CA TRP A 119 -12.59 5.52 3.04
C TRP A 119 -13.24 5.66 4.42
N MET A 120 -12.41 5.62 5.44
CA MET A 120 -12.83 5.68 6.84
C MET A 120 -12.03 6.74 7.58
N ASN A 121 -12.72 7.65 8.25
CA ASN A 121 -12.10 8.44 9.31
C ASN A 121 -11.89 7.54 10.55
N ALA A 122 -11.21 8.07 11.56
CA ALA A 122 -10.85 7.29 12.73
C ALA A 122 -12.08 6.73 13.50
N ASN A 123 -13.17 7.49 13.60
CA ASN A 123 -14.39 7.02 14.24
C ASN A 123 -15.06 5.88 13.46
N LYS A 124 -15.11 6.01 12.12
CA LYS A 124 -15.69 4.97 11.25
C LYS A 124 -14.86 3.70 11.26
N ALA A 125 -13.54 3.82 11.32
CA ALA A 125 -12.64 2.68 11.44
C ALA A 125 -12.87 1.92 12.77
N VAL A 126 -13.08 2.64 13.86
CA VAL A 126 -13.42 2.03 15.16
C VAL A 126 -14.81 1.39 15.12
N GLU A 127 -15.81 2.05 14.55
CA GLU A 127 -17.17 1.50 14.40
C GLU A 127 -17.18 0.17 13.64
N LEU A 128 -16.35 0.05 12.59
CA LEU A 128 -16.27 -1.15 11.76
C LEU A 128 -15.24 -2.19 12.28
N GLY A 129 -14.56 -1.92 13.39
CA GLY A 129 -13.59 -2.84 13.99
C GLY A 129 -12.20 -2.85 13.35
N PHE A 130 -11.91 -1.95 12.40
CA PHE A 130 -10.57 -1.80 11.82
C PHE A 130 -9.58 -1.13 12.77
N ALA A 131 -10.06 -0.34 13.74
CA ALA A 131 -9.26 0.25 14.78
C ALA A 131 -9.90 -0.03 16.14
N ASP A 132 -9.07 -0.07 17.20
CA ASP A 132 -9.52 -0.32 18.58
C ASP A 132 -9.79 0.98 19.34
N GLY A 133 -9.35 2.13 18.81
CA GLY A 133 -9.59 3.42 19.45
C GLY A 133 -8.86 4.58 18.82
N LEU A 134 -9.07 5.75 19.40
CA LEU A 134 -8.42 7.00 19.00
C LEU A 134 -7.16 7.24 19.84
N MET A 135 -6.13 7.78 19.21
CA MET A 135 -5.03 8.43 19.92
C MET A 135 -5.51 9.78 20.48
N PHE A 136 -4.93 10.22 21.58
CA PHE A 136 -5.20 11.56 22.17
C PHE A 136 -6.65 11.81 22.58
N LYS A 137 -7.41 10.75 22.87
CA LYS A 137 -8.74 10.92 23.45
C LYS A 137 -8.59 11.48 24.86
N ALA A 138 -9.05 12.72 25.06
CA ALA A 138 -9.31 13.20 26.42
C ALA A 138 -10.45 12.38 26.99
N ASP A 139 -10.29 11.84 28.20
CA ASP A 139 -11.36 11.09 28.87
C ASP A 139 -12.60 12.00 28.96
N GLY A 140 -13.62 11.72 28.13
CA GLY A 140 -14.91 12.36 28.33
C GLY A 140 -15.73 12.84 27.14
N GLU A 141 -15.31 12.76 25.87
CA GLU A 141 -16.20 13.21 24.79
C GLU A 141 -16.30 12.25 23.60
N SER A 142 -17.55 11.86 23.32
CA SER A 142 -17.97 11.23 22.09
C SER A 142 -17.99 12.28 20.98
N ALA A 143 -16.99 12.28 20.09
CA ALA A 143 -17.01 13.15 18.93
C ALA A 143 -18.06 12.66 17.92
N ALA A 144 -19.03 13.51 17.64
CA ALA A 144 -19.99 13.32 16.57
C ALA A 144 -19.26 13.28 15.20
N ALA A 145 -19.74 12.41 14.31
CA ALA A 145 -19.23 12.27 12.97
C ALA A 145 -19.48 13.55 12.17
N GLU A 146 -18.42 14.25 11.79
CA GLU A 146 -18.48 15.30 10.77
C GLU A 146 -17.89 14.80 9.44
N ASP A 147 -18.49 15.27 8.36
CA ASP A 147 -18.40 14.84 6.98
C ASP A 147 -16.99 14.54 6.46
N SER A 148 -16.89 13.42 5.73
CA SER A 148 -15.66 12.89 5.14
C SER A 148 -15.15 13.73 3.96
N PHE A 149 -13.87 14.11 4.01
CA PHE A 149 -13.15 14.62 2.83
C PHE A 149 -12.93 13.52 1.80
N VAL A 150 -13.38 13.76 0.58
CA VAL A 150 -13.22 12.85 -0.56
C VAL A 150 -11.82 13.01 -1.16
N PHE A 151 -10.89 12.11 -0.84
CA PHE A 151 -9.69 11.94 -1.66
C PHE A 151 -10.04 11.08 -2.87
N SER A 152 -9.85 11.62 -4.08
CA SER A 152 -10.26 10.93 -5.28
C SER A 152 -9.32 9.73 -5.57
N ARG A 153 -9.90 8.62 -6.08
CA ARG A 153 -9.21 7.46 -6.67
C ARG A 153 -8.04 7.87 -7.58
N ARG A 154 -8.18 9.00 -8.26
CA ARG A 154 -7.18 9.62 -9.14
C ARG A 154 -5.90 10.03 -8.40
N ALA A 155 -5.98 10.49 -7.15
CA ALA A 155 -4.80 10.89 -6.36
C ALA A 155 -3.97 9.67 -5.93
N VAL A 156 -4.63 8.57 -5.52
CA VAL A 156 -3.95 7.30 -5.15
C VAL A 156 -3.32 6.67 -6.41
N THR A 157 -4.05 6.61 -7.51
CA THR A 157 -3.54 6.09 -8.79
C THR A 157 -2.35 6.92 -9.29
N ASN A 158 -2.41 8.24 -9.21
CA ASN A 158 -1.31 9.12 -9.61
C ASN A 158 -0.07 8.96 -8.71
N SER A 159 -0.25 8.72 -7.41
CA SER A 159 0.85 8.44 -6.49
C SER A 159 1.53 7.11 -6.82
N LEU A 160 0.76 6.06 -7.11
CA LEU A 160 1.29 4.77 -7.53
C LEU A 160 2.00 4.87 -8.89
N MET A 161 1.39 5.55 -9.87
CA MET A 161 2.00 5.76 -11.20
C MET A 161 3.26 6.62 -11.15
N SER A 162 3.35 7.60 -10.26
CA SER A 162 4.58 8.39 -10.10
C SER A 162 5.72 7.57 -9.50
N LYS A 163 5.41 6.63 -8.58
CA LYS A 163 6.40 5.69 -8.03
C LYS A 163 6.87 4.69 -9.09
N VAL A 164 5.97 4.17 -9.91
CA VAL A 164 6.33 3.31 -11.07
C VAL A 164 7.22 4.06 -12.05
N LYS A 165 6.90 5.33 -12.37
CA LYS A 165 7.75 6.18 -13.23
C LYS A 165 9.13 6.45 -12.63
N SER A 166 9.25 6.67 -11.33
CA SER A 166 10.55 6.92 -10.67
C SER A 166 11.45 5.68 -10.66
N HIS A 167 10.87 4.48 -10.67
CA HIS A 167 11.62 3.23 -10.81
C HIS A 167 11.93 2.86 -12.26
N HIS A 168 11.26 3.47 -13.24
CA HIS A 168 11.43 3.24 -14.66
C HIS A 168 11.96 4.47 -15.42
N THR A 169 12.69 5.37 -14.76
CA THR A 169 13.49 6.34 -15.50
C THR A 169 14.60 5.54 -16.20
N PRO A 170 14.54 5.34 -17.54
CA PRO A 170 15.65 4.74 -18.23
C PRO A 170 16.85 5.63 -17.91
N SER A 171 17.95 5.04 -17.41
CA SER A 171 19.22 5.75 -17.41
C SER A 171 19.41 6.21 -18.84
N GLU A 172 19.57 7.52 -19.06
CA GLU A 172 19.95 8.03 -20.38
C GLU A 172 21.07 7.13 -20.91
N PRO A 173 20.95 6.59 -22.14
CA PRO A 173 22.06 5.84 -22.72
C PRO A 173 23.27 6.77 -22.64
N ALA A 174 24.30 6.31 -21.95
CA ALA A 174 25.55 7.04 -21.89
C ALA A 174 25.84 7.51 -23.33
N LYS A 175 25.89 8.83 -23.52
CA LYS A 175 26.25 9.40 -24.82
C LYS A 175 27.55 8.72 -25.18
N SER A 176 27.50 7.80 -26.14
CA SER A 176 28.71 7.22 -26.71
C SER A 176 29.50 8.42 -27.21
N ALA A 177 30.60 8.70 -26.54
CA ALA A 177 31.51 9.72 -27.00
C ALA A 177 31.92 9.28 -28.42
N GLY A 178 31.34 9.95 -29.41
CA GLY A 178 31.68 9.68 -30.82
C GLY A 178 33.18 9.82 -30.96
N THR A 179 33.79 8.96 -31.77
CA THR A 179 35.23 9.03 -32.04
C THR A 179 35.60 10.44 -32.53
N PRO A 180 36.53 11.15 -31.89
CA PRO A 180 36.88 12.49 -32.28
C PRO A 180 37.25 12.55 -33.76
N ILE A 181 36.81 13.58 -34.48
CA ILE A 181 37.06 13.75 -35.93
C ILE A 181 38.52 13.64 -36.23
N SER A 182 39.40 14.17 -35.37
CA SER A 182 40.87 14.08 -35.50
C SER A 182 41.42 12.64 -35.53
N GLU A 183 40.72 11.68 -34.91
CA GLU A 183 41.11 10.27 -34.90
C GLU A 183 40.59 9.55 -36.13
N LEU A 184 39.44 9.97 -36.67
CA LEU A 184 38.94 9.52 -37.96
C LEU A 184 39.81 10.01 -39.12
N GLU A 185 40.28 11.25 -39.06
CA GLU A 185 41.21 11.84 -40.05
C GLU A 185 42.55 11.11 -40.05
N LYS A 186 43.09 10.75 -38.87
CA LYS A 186 44.32 9.93 -38.77
C LYS A 186 44.15 8.54 -39.42
N ARG A 187 43.02 7.90 -39.19
CA ARG A 187 42.73 6.61 -39.82
C ARG A 187 42.53 6.72 -41.31
N LEU A 188 41.92 7.82 -41.78
CA LEU A 188 41.75 8.08 -43.20
C LEU A 188 43.10 8.35 -43.92
N ALA A 189 44.03 9.02 -43.23
CA ALA A 189 45.38 9.27 -43.76
C ALA A 189 46.22 8.00 -43.91
N LEU A 190 45.94 6.94 -43.17
CA LEU A 190 46.62 5.65 -43.28
C LEU A 190 46.10 4.78 -44.45
N ILE A 191 45.01 5.16 -45.11
CA ILE A 191 44.36 4.41 -46.20
C ILE A 191 44.59 5.10 -47.56
N LYS A 192 45.18 6.30 -47.58
CA LYS A 192 45.55 6.94 -48.84
C LYS A 192 46.81 6.30 -49.41
N PRO A 193 46.78 5.84 -50.73
CA PRO A 193 47.92 5.24 -51.38
C PRO A 193 49.03 6.25 -51.65
#